data_3593ebabf3e95f0309e36707bfc28c4a
#
_entry.id   3593ebabf3e95f0309e36707bfc28c4a
#
_cell.length_a   1.000
_cell.length_b   1.000
_cell.length_c   1.000
_cell.angle_alpha   90.00
_cell.angle_beta   90.00
_cell.angle_gamma   90.00
#
_symmetry.space_group_name_H-M   'P 1'
#
loop_
_entity.id
_entity.type
_entity.pdbx_description
1 polymer ?
#
loop_
_entity_poly.entity_id
_entity_poly.type
_entity_poly.pdbx_seq_one_letter_code
_entity_poly.pdbx_strand_id
1 'polypeptide(L)'
;MARKYFGTDGMRGEANKDLTIDLVTNLGLALGYYLKKHKKGTGKPKVILGSDTRISGYMIRSALSAGLTSMGVNIDFVGVVPTPGVSYLTRKLKADAGIMISASHNPVKDNGIKIFSSNGYKLPDSVEEKLEELIENRDKVLQNQVEGDNLGRFRYVEDDMRIYLDFLQSTVKGDFKGMKIVIDTANGAGYSVASKIFQRLL
;
A
#
# COMPACT_ATOMS: atom_id res chain seq x y z
N MET A 1 16.41 -5.84 -18.73
CA MET A 1 15.96 -7.26 -18.64
C MET A 1 14.44 -7.28 -18.56
N ALA A 2 13.77 -8.34 -18.98
CA ALA A 2 12.33 -8.47 -18.73
C ALA A 2 12.09 -8.58 -17.22
N ARG A 3 11.14 -7.81 -16.68
CA ARG A 3 10.77 -7.86 -15.26
C ARG A 3 10.21 -9.24 -14.93
N LYS A 4 10.65 -9.82 -13.82
CA LYS A 4 10.29 -11.17 -13.39
C LYS A 4 9.05 -11.18 -12.48
N TYR A 5 8.94 -10.20 -11.60
CA TYR A 5 7.89 -10.12 -10.58
C TYR A 5 6.92 -8.98 -10.80
N PHE A 6 7.40 -7.83 -11.29
CA PHE A 6 6.57 -6.67 -11.55
C PHE A 6 5.98 -6.70 -12.95
N GLY A 7 4.66 -6.70 -13.04
CA GLY A 7 3.92 -6.47 -14.28
C GLY A 7 3.70 -4.99 -14.55
N THR A 8 2.74 -4.67 -15.43
CA THR A 8 2.38 -3.29 -15.79
C THR A 8 1.90 -2.46 -14.58
N ASP A 9 1.27 -3.11 -13.61
CA ASP A 9 0.61 -2.44 -12.48
C ASP A 9 0.93 -3.18 -11.15
N GLY A 10 2.20 -3.26 -10.82
CA GLY A 10 2.70 -3.94 -9.63
C GLY A 10 2.85 -5.45 -9.78
N MET A 11 3.00 -6.15 -8.67
CA MET A 11 3.06 -7.61 -8.62
C MET A 11 1.64 -8.17 -8.50
N ARG A 12 1.31 -9.22 -9.27
CA ARG A 12 0.01 -9.91 -9.21
C ARG A 12 0.17 -11.40 -9.35
N GLY A 13 -0.73 -12.15 -8.72
CA GLY A 13 -0.79 -13.60 -8.84
C GLY A 13 -1.75 -14.24 -7.86
N GLU A 14 -1.86 -15.56 -7.93
CA GLU A 14 -2.63 -16.36 -6.98
C GLU A 14 -1.95 -16.32 -5.61
N ALA A 15 -2.71 -15.96 -4.58
CA ALA A 15 -2.17 -15.83 -3.23
C ALA A 15 -1.63 -17.17 -2.70
N ASN A 16 -0.48 -17.14 -2.05
CA ASN A 16 0.26 -18.30 -1.52
C ASN A 16 0.73 -19.33 -2.56
N LYS A 17 0.67 -18.98 -3.84
CA LYS A 17 1.22 -19.75 -4.95
C LYS A 17 2.24 -18.91 -5.72
N ASP A 18 1.80 -17.81 -6.30
CA ASP A 18 2.65 -16.85 -7.01
C ASP A 18 3.12 -15.76 -6.03
N LEU A 19 2.21 -15.24 -5.21
CA LEU A 19 2.51 -14.31 -4.12
C LEU A 19 2.70 -15.09 -2.81
N THR A 20 3.84 -15.75 -2.68
CA THR A 20 4.22 -16.54 -1.49
C THR A 20 4.64 -15.63 -0.34
N ILE A 21 4.60 -16.16 0.89
CA ILE A 21 5.09 -15.47 2.09
C ILE A 21 6.54 -15.03 1.90
N ASP A 22 7.40 -15.91 1.36
CA ASP A 22 8.82 -15.60 1.13
C ASP A 22 9.01 -14.46 0.13
N LEU A 23 8.33 -14.51 -1.02
CA LEU A 23 8.42 -13.44 -2.02
C LEU A 23 7.96 -12.10 -1.45
N VAL A 24 6.84 -12.09 -0.74
CA VAL A 24 6.26 -10.87 -0.17
C VAL A 24 7.14 -10.32 0.96
N THR A 25 7.72 -11.17 1.79
CA THR A 25 8.69 -10.76 2.81
C THR A 25 9.94 -10.17 2.17
N ASN A 26 10.47 -10.81 1.12
CA ASN A 26 11.63 -10.31 0.38
C ASN A 26 11.35 -8.98 -0.32
N LEU A 27 10.13 -8.78 -0.84
CA LEU A 27 9.72 -7.46 -1.35
C LEU A 27 9.74 -6.40 -0.23
N GLY A 28 9.24 -6.74 0.95
CA GLY A 28 9.27 -5.85 2.12
C GLY A 28 10.69 -5.47 2.53
N LEU A 29 11.60 -6.45 2.57
CA LEU A 29 13.03 -6.24 2.83
C LEU A 29 13.67 -5.33 1.76
N ALA A 30 13.47 -5.66 0.48
CA ALA A 30 14.01 -4.91 -0.65
C ALA A 30 13.53 -3.46 -0.68
N LEU A 31 12.23 -3.25 -0.52
CA LEU A 31 11.64 -1.90 -0.47
C LEU A 31 12.13 -1.13 0.76
N GLY A 32 12.20 -1.78 1.93
CA GLY A 32 12.72 -1.16 3.14
C GLY A 32 14.17 -0.71 2.99
N TYR A 33 15.01 -1.55 2.43
CA TYR A 33 16.41 -1.23 2.09
C TYR A 33 16.49 -0.05 1.12
N TYR A 34 15.69 -0.09 0.05
CA TYR A 34 15.64 0.97 -0.95
C TYR A 34 15.24 2.31 -0.32
N LEU A 35 14.14 2.32 0.43
CA LEU A 35 13.64 3.54 1.08
C LEU A 35 14.64 4.11 2.07
N LYS A 36 15.29 3.26 2.88
CA LYS A 36 16.33 3.69 3.82
C LYS A 36 17.50 4.37 3.14
N LYS A 37 17.93 3.87 1.97
CA LYS A 37 19.02 4.46 1.20
C LYS A 37 18.66 5.77 0.49
N HIS A 38 17.39 5.95 0.11
CA HIS A 38 16.94 7.09 -0.68
C HIS A 38 16.14 8.10 0.13
N LYS A 39 15.97 7.88 1.43
CA LYS A 39 15.24 8.81 2.29
C LYS A 39 15.93 10.17 2.33
N LYS A 40 15.11 11.21 2.08
CA LYS A 40 15.52 12.60 2.26
C LYS A 40 15.16 13.06 3.68
N GLY A 41 16.09 13.72 4.36
CA GLY A 41 15.89 14.23 5.72
C GLY A 41 16.13 13.17 6.81
N THR A 42 15.82 13.53 8.05
CA THR A 42 16.06 12.72 9.26
C THR A 42 14.88 11.81 9.59
N GLY A 43 15.13 10.78 10.40
CA GLY A 43 14.12 9.84 10.90
C GLY A 43 13.93 8.60 10.04
N LYS A 44 13.10 7.68 10.53
CA LYS A 44 12.79 6.42 9.85
C LYS A 44 11.92 6.66 8.61
N PRO A 45 12.09 5.90 7.52
CA PRO A 45 11.16 5.94 6.40
C PRO A 45 9.75 5.57 6.85
N LYS A 46 8.73 6.14 6.19
CA LYS A 46 7.32 5.90 6.48
C LYS A 46 6.58 5.45 5.21
N VAL A 47 5.75 4.43 5.37
CA VAL A 47 4.90 3.89 4.32
C VAL A 47 3.43 3.98 4.73
N ILE A 48 2.57 4.42 3.80
CA ILE A 48 1.12 4.26 3.90
C ILE A 48 0.75 2.91 3.29
N LEU A 49 0.03 2.08 4.04
CA LEU A 49 -0.40 0.76 3.60
C LEU A 49 -1.93 0.69 3.63
N GLY A 50 -2.53 0.31 2.53
CA GLY A 50 -3.96 0.02 2.41
C GLY A 50 -4.21 -1.32 1.76
N SER A 51 -5.41 -1.86 1.94
CA SER A 51 -5.82 -3.12 1.31
C SER A 51 -7.26 -3.05 0.79
N ASP A 52 -7.60 -4.00 -0.07
CA ASP A 52 -8.99 -4.33 -0.37
C ASP A 52 -9.55 -5.36 0.64
N THR A 53 -10.69 -5.94 0.32
CA THR A 53 -11.44 -6.84 1.21
C THR A 53 -11.02 -8.31 1.12
N ARG A 54 -10.05 -8.66 0.29
CA ARG A 54 -9.61 -10.05 0.03
C ARG A 54 -9.02 -10.67 1.29
N ILE A 55 -9.43 -11.90 1.60
CA ILE A 55 -8.93 -12.64 2.77
C ILE A 55 -7.40 -12.81 2.74
N SER A 56 -6.81 -13.01 1.57
CA SER A 56 -5.36 -13.12 1.39
C SER A 56 -4.60 -11.83 1.74
N GLY A 57 -5.30 -10.69 1.84
CA GLY A 57 -4.73 -9.42 2.29
C GLY A 57 -4.10 -9.50 3.68
N TYR A 58 -4.64 -10.33 4.59
CA TYR A 58 -4.06 -10.52 5.93
C TYR A 58 -2.67 -11.13 5.87
N MET A 59 -2.50 -12.21 5.09
CA MET A 59 -1.22 -12.90 4.91
C MET A 59 -0.20 -11.98 4.25
N ILE A 60 -0.57 -11.37 3.13
CA ILE A 60 0.31 -10.50 2.34
C ILE A 60 0.76 -9.29 3.18
N ARG A 61 -0.18 -8.65 3.88
CA ARG A 61 0.13 -7.52 4.77
C ARG A 61 1.12 -7.93 5.86
N SER A 62 0.91 -9.07 6.51
CA SER A 62 1.78 -9.54 7.59
C SER A 62 3.19 -9.81 7.10
N ALA A 63 3.34 -10.53 6.00
CA ALA A 63 4.63 -10.84 5.40
C ALA A 63 5.39 -9.56 4.95
N LEU A 64 4.69 -8.68 4.24
CA LEU A 64 5.26 -7.40 3.79
C LEU A 64 5.69 -6.52 4.96
N SER A 65 4.85 -6.45 5.99
CA SER A 65 5.12 -5.63 7.18
C SER A 65 6.32 -6.15 7.97
N ALA A 66 6.48 -7.47 8.08
CA ALA A 66 7.64 -8.07 8.73
C ALA A 66 8.94 -7.65 8.02
N GLY A 67 8.98 -7.73 6.68
CA GLY A 67 10.13 -7.28 5.89
C GLY A 67 10.42 -5.79 6.05
N LEU A 68 9.41 -4.94 5.93
CA LEU A 68 9.56 -3.48 6.07
C LEU A 68 10.03 -3.06 7.46
N THR A 69 9.39 -3.58 8.51
CA THR A 69 9.72 -3.20 9.90
C THR A 69 11.10 -3.67 10.32
N SER A 70 11.55 -4.84 9.83
CA SER A 70 12.91 -5.34 10.09
C SER A 70 13.99 -4.47 9.44
N MET A 71 13.63 -3.67 8.44
CA MET A 71 14.51 -2.66 7.83
C MET A 71 14.40 -1.28 8.49
N GLY A 72 13.59 -1.13 9.54
CA GLY A 72 13.39 0.14 10.26
C GLY A 72 12.36 1.07 9.63
N VAL A 73 11.49 0.57 8.73
CA VAL A 73 10.43 1.37 8.09
C VAL A 73 9.18 1.39 8.95
N ASN A 74 8.65 2.57 9.21
CA ASN A 74 7.36 2.74 9.87
C ASN A 74 6.21 2.53 8.87
N ILE A 75 5.17 1.87 9.32
CA ILE A 75 3.97 1.57 8.52
C ILE A 75 2.76 2.17 9.19
N ASP A 76 2.04 3.01 8.47
CA ASP A 76 0.72 3.51 8.83
C ASP A 76 -0.31 2.76 7.97
N PHE A 77 -1.02 1.81 8.57
CA PHE A 77 -2.06 1.03 7.91
C PHE A 77 -3.40 1.77 8.02
N VAL A 78 -3.92 2.18 6.87
CA VAL A 78 -5.15 2.97 6.75
C VAL A 78 -6.41 2.12 6.55
N GLY A 79 -6.29 0.80 6.70
CA GLY A 79 -7.43 -0.12 6.61
C GLY A 79 -7.81 -0.47 5.17
N VAL A 80 -9.10 -0.79 5.01
CA VAL A 80 -9.68 -1.06 3.68
C VAL A 80 -10.03 0.26 3.02
N VAL A 81 -9.34 0.54 1.91
CA VAL A 81 -9.43 1.81 1.19
C VAL A 81 -9.21 1.57 -0.31
N PRO A 82 -9.90 2.29 -1.20
CA PRO A 82 -9.64 2.17 -2.64
C PRO A 82 -8.25 2.69 -3.00
N THR A 83 -7.69 2.14 -4.06
CA THR A 83 -6.34 2.45 -4.57
C THR A 83 -6.00 3.95 -4.63
N PRO A 84 -6.89 4.84 -5.14
CA PRO A 84 -6.64 6.28 -5.15
C PRO A 84 -6.53 6.88 -3.75
N GLY A 85 -7.15 6.27 -2.74
CA GLY A 85 -7.02 6.70 -1.34
C GLY A 85 -5.59 6.52 -0.82
N VAL A 86 -4.96 5.36 -1.10
CA VAL A 86 -3.55 5.14 -0.74
C VAL A 86 -2.64 6.14 -1.43
N SER A 87 -2.81 6.33 -2.74
CA SER A 87 -2.04 7.32 -3.52
C SER A 87 -2.15 8.73 -2.93
N TYR A 88 -3.38 9.17 -2.66
CA TYR A 88 -3.64 10.49 -2.08
C TYR A 88 -3.02 10.64 -0.69
N LEU A 89 -3.25 9.68 0.21
CA LEU A 89 -2.73 9.72 1.58
C LEU A 89 -1.21 9.68 1.62
N THR A 90 -0.56 8.91 0.74
CA THR A 90 0.90 8.88 0.61
C THR A 90 1.47 10.28 0.41
N ARG A 91 0.92 11.02 -0.54
CA ARG A 91 1.33 12.39 -0.84
C ARG A 91 0.95 13.36 0.29
N LYS A 92 -0.30 13.30 0.76
CA LYS A 92 -0.84 14.22 1.76
C LYS A 92 -0.12 14.13 3.10
N LEU A 93 0.23 12.91 3.52
CA LEU A 93 0.92 12.62 4.78
C LEU A 93 2.45 12.61 4.65
N LYS A 94 2.96 13.00 3.46
CA LYS A 94 4.40 13.06 3.15
C LYS A 94 5.12 11.74 3.50
N ALA A 95 4.50 10.61 3.15
CA ALA A 95 5.13 9.31 3.30
C ALA A 95 6.18 9.08 2.18
N ASP A 96 7.16 8.24 2.46
CA ASP A 96 8.22 7.94 1.50
C ASP A 96 7.74 6.99 0.40
N ALA A 97 6.71 6.16 0.70
CA ALA A 97 6.01 5.34 -0.28
C ALA A 97 4.57 5.02 0.17
N GLY A 98 3.75 4.60 -0.78
CA GLY A 98 2.43 4.02 -0.53
C GLY A 98 2.35 2.60 -1.07
N ILE A 99 1.61 1.72 -0.40
CA ILE A 99 1.42 0.35 -0.84
C ILE A 99 -0.07 0.01 -0.80
N MET A 100 -0.58 -0.49 -1.91
CA MET A 100 -1.94 -1.02 -2.01
C MET A 100 -1.90 -2.52 -2.24
N ILE A 101 -2.52 -3.27 -1.34
CA ILE A 101 -2.71 -4.73 -1.48
C ILE A 101 -4.08 -4.95 -2.10
N SER A 102 -4.11 -5.26 -3.40
CA SER A 102 -5.33 -5.48 -4.16
C SER A 102 -5.05 -6.06 -5.54
N ALA A 103 -5.91 -6.95 -6.01
CA ALA A 103 -5.93 -7.39 -7.41
C ALA A 103 -7.10 -6.76 -8.20
N SER A 104 -7.66 -5.64 -7.73
CA SER A 104 -8.78 -4.96 -8.43
C SER A 104 -10.01 -5.88 -8.58
N HIS A 105 -10.42 -6.16 -9.83
CA HIS A 105 -11.57 -6.99 -10.20
C HIS A 105 -11.21 -8.45 -10.55
N ASN A 106 -9.98 -8.88 -10.31
CA ASN A 106 -9.56 -10.26 -10.53
C ASN A 106 -10.34 -11.24 -9.64
N PRO A 107 -10.38 -12.54 -9.96
CA PRO A 107 -10.96 -13.58 -9.09
C PRO A 107 -10.45 -13.49 -7.65
N VAL A 108 -11.27 -13.98 -6.69
CA VAL A 108 -11.00 -13.85 -5.25
C VAL A 108 -9.69 -14.53 -4.81
N LYS A 109 -9.23 -15.54 -5.52
CA LYS A 109 -7.97 -16.25 -5.25
C LYS A 109 -6.72 -15.42 -5.54
N ASP A 110 -6.85 -14.43 -6.44
CA ASP A 110 -5.74 -13.55 -6.80
C ASP A 110 -5.58 -12.42 -5.79
N ASN A 111 -4.36 -11.90 -5.72
CA ASN A 111 -4.08 -10.63 -5.05
C ASN A 111 -2.97 -9.89 -5.79
N GLY A 112 -2.63 -8.69 -5.32
CA GLY A 112 -1.57 -7.89 -5.90
C GLY A 112 -0.99 -6.90 -4.91
N ILE A 113 0.20 -6.39 -5.24
CA ILE A 113 0.89 -5.37 -4.47
C ILE A 113 1.31 -4.28 -5.43
N LYS A 114 0.71 -3.09 -5.26
CA LYS A 114 1.05 -1.89 -6.01
C LYS A 114 1.82 -0.95 -5.10
N ILE A 115 2.90 -0.39 -5.61
CA ILE A 115 3.75 0.53 -4.86
C ILE A 115 3.71 1.90 -5.53
N PHE A 116 3.48 2.93 -4.71
CA PHE A 116 3.49 4.33 -5.09
C PHE A 116 4.71 5.01 -4.50
N SER A 117 5.32 5.89 -5.26
CA SER A 117 6.35 6.80 -4.78
C SER A 117 5.75 7.89 -3.89
N SER A 118 6.59 8.68 -3.24
CA SER A 118 6.17 9.75 -2.33
C SER A 118 5.28 10.82 -2.96
N ASN A 119 5.27 10.93 -4.29
CA ASN A 119 4.37 11.81 -5.03
C ASN A 119 2.99 11.19 -5.36
N GLY A 120 2.75 9.94 -4.92
CA GLY A 120 1.49 9.22 -5.13
C GLY A 120 1.34 8.55 -6.50
N TYR A 121 2.33 8.61 -7.37
CA TYR A 121 2.32 7.91 -8.65
C TYR A 121 2.97 6.52 -8.53
N LYS A 122 2.63 5.62 -9.45
CA LYS A 122 3.30 4.32 -9.59
C LYS A 122 4.83 4.51 -9.56
N LEU A 123 5.55 3.57 -8.97
CA LEU A 123 7.00 3.58 -9.04
C LEU A 123 7.49 3.60 -10.50
N PRO A 124 8.55 4.33 -10.82
CA PRO A 124 9.23 4.21 -12.11
C PRO A 124 9.70 2.78 -12.34
N ASP A 125 9.66 2.32 -13.59
CA ASP A 125 10.07 0.96 -13.96
C ASP A 125 11.52 0.65 -13.53
N SER A 126 12.42 1.63 -13.59
CA SER A 126 13.79 1.50 -13.12
C SER A 126 13.90 1.24 -11.60
N VAL A 127 12.92 1.70 -10.82
CA VAL A 127 12.88 1.40 -9.38
C VAL A 127 12.32 0.01 -9.15
N GLU A 128 11.29 -0.41 -9.90
CA GLU A 128 10.77 -1.78 -9.85
C GLU A 128 11.85 -2.80 -10.22
N GLU A 129 12.63 -2.56 -11.28
CA GLU A 129 13.79 -3.37 -11.66
C GLU A 129 14.83 -3.45 -10.52
N LYS A 130 15.09 -2.33 -9.87
CA LYS A 130 16.00 -2.31 -8.72
C LYS A 130 15.49 -3.09 -7.52
N LEU A 131 14.18 -3.08 -7.29
CA LEU A 131 13.57 -3.92 -6.25
C LEU A 131 13.69 -5.41 -6.59
N GLU A 132 13.51 -5.81 -7.86
CA GLU A 132 13.73 -7.19 -8.30
C GLU A 132 15.17 -7.63 -8.07
N GLU A 133 16.16 -6.81 -8.43
CA GLU A 133 17.57 -7.10 -8.14
C GLU A 133 17.82 -7.32 -6.63
N LEU A 134 17.17 -6.51 -5.77
CA LEU A 134 17.31 -6.64 -4.32
C LEU A 134 16.62 -7.90 -3.77
N ILE A 135 15.47 -8.30 -4.36
CA ILE A 135 14.79 -9.55 -4.02
C ILE A 135 15.70 -10.74 -4.33
N GLU A 136 16.33 -10.74 -5.50
CA GLU A 136 17.25 -11.83 -5.90
C GLU A 136 18.56 -11.81 -5.08
N ASN A 137 19.00 -10.65 -4.61
CA ASN A 137 20.20 -10.50 -3.78
C ASN A 137 19.86 -10.38 -2.27
N ARG A 138 18.97 -11.25 -1.79
CA ARG A 138 18.43 -11.22 -0.43
C ARG A 138 19.52 -11.14 0.65
N ASP A 139 20.58 -11.89 0.55
CA ASP A 139 21.64 -11.95 1.58
C ASP A 139 22.29 -10.59 1.81
N LYS A 140 22.51 -9.83 0.75
CA LYS A 140 23.01 -8.45 0.84
C LYS A 140 22.02 -7.52 1.55
N VAL A 141 20.74 -7.73 1.35
CA VAL A 141 19.67 -6.94 2.00
C VAL A 141 19.59 -7.27 3.49
N LEU A 142 19.65 -8.56 3.84
CA LEU A 142 19.58 -9.04 5.24
C LEU A 142 20.69 -8.46 6.12
N GLN A 143 21.90 -8.27 5.58
CA GLN A 143 23.01 -7.64 6.33
C GLN A 143 22.74 -6.19 6.75
N ASN A 144 21.68 -5.56 6.25
CA ASN A 144 21.29 -4.19 6.54
C ASN A 144 20.04 -4.08 7.43
N GLN A 145 19.54 -5.20 7.97
CA GLN A 145 18.48 -5.19 8.95
C GLN A 145 18.89 -4.40 10.20
N VAL A 146 17.91 -3.88 10.89
CA VAL A 146 18.13 -3.10 12.11
C VAL A 146 17.73 -3.91 13.34
N GLU A 147 18.28 -3.54 14.50
CA GLU A 147 18.07 -4.26 15.75
C GLU A 147 17.38 -3.37 16.79
N GLY A 148 16.73 -4.03 17.75
CA GLY A 148 16.18 -3.40 18.95
C GLY A 148 15.23 -2.25 18.65
N ASP A 149 15.48 -1.11 19.24
CA ASP A 149 14.64 0.09 19.12
C ASP A 149 14.68 0.74 17.74
N ASN A 150 15.55 0.27 16.84
CA ASN A 150 15.63 0.74 15.47
C ASN A 150 14.61 0.07 14.56
N LEU A 151 13.93 -0.98 14.99
CA LEU A 151 12.84 -1.61 14.23
C LEU A 151 11.76 -0.59 13.88
N GLY A 152 11.13 -0.78 12.71
CA GLY A 152 9.97 0.01 12.30
C GLY A 152 8.75 -0.28 13.16
N ARG A 153 7.83 0.68 13.22
CA ARG A 153 6.56 0.53 13.94
C ARG A 153 5.42 0.29 12.95
N PHE A 154 4.52 -0.62 13.30
CA PHE A 154 3.26 -0.81 12.60
C PHE A 154 2.15 -0.14 13.43
N ARG A 155 1.38 0.74 12.78
CA ARG A 155 0.26 1.45 13.41
C ARG A 155 -1.00 1.30 12.60
N TYR A 156 -2.13 1.11 13.25
CA TYR A 156 -3.46 1.31 12.65
C TYR A 156 -3.82 2.78 12.80
N VAL A 157 -4.16 3.43 11.70
CA VAL A 157 -4.43 4.88 11.65
C VAL A 157 -5.80 5.12 11.00
N GLU A 158 -6.86 4.89 11.76
CA GLU A 158 -8.24 5.05 11.27
C GLU A 158 -8.58 6.52 10.96
N ASP A 159 -7.99 7.46 11.69
CA ASP A 159 -8.22 8.89 11.50
C ASP A 159 -7.72 9.41 10.14
N ASP A 160 -6.73 8.77 9.54
CA ASP A 160 -6.23 9.16 8.23
C ASP A 160 -7.27 8.98 7.12
N MET A 161 -8.25 8.10 7.31
CA MET A 161 -9.41 7.97 6.41
C MET A 161 -10.23 9.27 6.33
N ARG A 162 -10.32 10.04 7.42
CA ARG A 162 -11.02 11.35 7.41
C ARG A 162 -10.38 12.30 6.41
N ILE A 163 -9.05 12.31 6.35
CA ILE A 163 -8.29 13.17 5.42
C ILE A 163 -8.68 12.86 3.96
N TYR A 164 -8.87 11.59 3.65
CA TYR A 164 -9.31 11.18 2.31
C TYR A 164 -10.78 11.53 2.04
N LEU A 165 -11.66 11.36 3.02
CA LEU A 165 -13.07 11.74 2.92
C LEU A 165 -13.24 13.25 2.77
N ASP A 166 -12.48 14.06 3.52
CA ASP A 166 -12.50 15.52 3.43
C ASP A 166 -12.04 15.97 2.03
N PHE A 167 -11.03 15.32 1.48
CA PHE A 167 -10.61 15.54 0.10
C PHE A 167 -11.72 15.21 -0.88
N LEU A 168 -12.32 14.03 -0.80
CA LEU A 168 -13.42 13.64 -1.69
C LEU A 168 -14.58 14.65 -1.63
N GLN A 169 -14.98 15.04 -0.43
CA GLN A 169 -16.02 16.05 -0.24
C GLN A 169 -15.65 17.37 -0.90
N SER A 170 -14.42 17.80 -0.81
CA SER A 170 -13.94 19.05 -1.41
C SER A 170 -13.95 19.05 -2.94
N THR A 171 -13.97 17.89 -3.58
CA THR A 171 -14.02 17.76 -5.05
C THR A 171 -15.44 17.89 -5.62
N VAL A 172 -16.44 17.82 -4.76
CA VAL A 172 -17.85 17.83 -5.15
C VAL A 172 -18.41 19.22 -4.90
N LYS A 173 -19.08 19.78 -5.92
CA LYS A 173 -19.81 21.05 -5.83
C LYS A 173 -21.29 20.78 -6.11
N GLY A 174 -22.15 21.22 -5.22
CA GLY A 174 -23.60 21.10 -5.39
C GLY A 174 -24.31 20.72 -4.10
N ASP A 175 -25.63 20.81 -4.13
CA ASP A 175 -26.54 20.35 -3.08
C ASP A 175 -27.20 19.05 -3.56
N PHE A 176 -27.04 17.98 -2.81
CA PHE A 176 -27.60 16.65 -3.11
C PHE A 176 -28.77 16.32 -2.20
N LYS A 177 -29.21 17.29 -1.38
CA LYS A 177 -30.29 17.11 -0.42
C LYS A 177 -31.57 16.60 -1.10
N GLY A 178 -32.13 15.53 -0.57
CA GLY A 178 -33.35 14.89 -1.09
C GLY A 178 -33.13 13.93 -2.26
N MET A 179 -31.92 13.73 -2.73
CA MET A 179 -31.63 12.69 -3.72
C MET A 179 -31.75 11.30 -3.11
N LYS A 180 -32.31 10.37 -3.88
CA LYS A 180 -32.31 8.94 -3.54
C LYS A 180 -31.18 8.27 -4.30
N ILE A 181 -30.23 7.70 -3.58
CA ILE A 181 -29.03 7.09 -4.17
C ILE A 181 -28.96 5.62 -3.79
N VAL A 182 -28.75 4.76 -4.79
CA VAL A 182 -28.44 3.34 -4.60
C VAL A 182 -26.96 3.16 -4.88
N ILE A 183 -26.23 2.50 -3.95
CA ILE A 183 -24.79 2.29 -4.06
C ILE A 183 -24.53 0.79 -4.02
N ASP A 184 -23.89 0.27 -5.07
CA ASP A 184 -23.34 -1.06 -5.09
C ASP A 184 -21.81 -0.97 -5.21
N THR A 185 -21.10 -1.44 -4.19
CA THR A 185 -19.62 -1.44 -4.14
C THR A 185 -19.05 -2.82 -4.48
N ALA A 186 -19.86 -3.76 -4.90
CA ALA A 186 -19.49 -5.14 -5.29
C ALA A 186 -18.52 -5.81 -4.27
N ASN A 187 -18.71 -5.61 -2.97
CA ASN A 187 -17.82 -6.07 -1.89
C ASN A 187 -16.36 -5.54 -2.00
N GLY A 188 -16.11 -4.53 -2.82
CA GLY A 188 -14.78 -3.97 -3.06
C GLY A 188 -14.30 -3.01 -1.98
N ALA A 189 -13.07 -2.51 -2.14
CA ALA A 189 -12.42 -1.60 -1.20
C ALA A 189 -13.14 -0.23 -1.04
N GLY A 190 -14.05 0.09 -1.95
CA GLY A 190 -14.86 1.33 -1.88
C GLY A 190 -15.99 1.29 -0.84
N TYR A 191 -16.35 0.13 -0.28
CA TYR A 191 -17.55 -0.01 0.53
C TYR A 191 -17.59 0.94 1.73
N SER A 192 -16.49 1.08 2.46
CA SER A 192 -16.43 1.94 3.65
C SER A 192 -16.37 3.43 3.31
N VAL A 193 -15.72 3.76 2.20
CA VAL A 193 -15.59 5.15 1.72
C VAL A 193 -16.89 5.63 1.10
N ALA A 194 -17.53 4.83 0.25
CA ALA A 194 -18.78 5.19 -0.42
C ALA A 194 -19.88 5.52 0.58
N SER A 195 -20.13 4.63 1.55
CA SER A 195 -21.14 4.89 2.59
C SER A 195 -20.88 6.21 3.34
N LYS A 196 -19.65 6.43 3.80
CA LYS A 196 -19.29 7.60 4.59
C LYS A 196 -19.34 8.90 3.79
N ILE A 197 -18.94 8.88 2.52
CA ILE A 197 -18.93 10.11 1.71
C ILE A 197 -20.36 10.55 1.36
N PHE A 198 -21.23 9.61 0.99
CA PHE A 198 -22.61 9.95 0.69
C PHE A 198 -23.39 10.41 1.93
N GLN A 199 -23.10 9.84 3.12
CA GLN A 199 -23.66 10.38 4.37
C GLN A 199 -23.27 11.83 4.67
N ARG A 200 -22.12 12.28 4.16
CA ARG A 200 -21.66 13.68 4.32
C ARG A 200 -22.24 14.63 3.28
N LEU A 201 -22.67 14.11 2.13
CA LEU A 201 -23.14 14.89 0.99
C LEU A 201 -24.67 15.03 0.95
N LEU A 202 -25.41 14.17 1.65
CA LEU A 202 -26.88 14.12 1.74
C LEU A 202 -27.40 14.71 3.04
#